data_5a05dc96f17b0038b900500bc3f89791
#
_entry.id   5a05dc96f17b0038b900500bc3f89791
#
_cell.length_a   1.000
_cell.length_b   1.000
_cell.length_c   1.000
_cell.angle_alpha   90.00
_cell.angle_beta   90.00
_cell.angle_gamma   90.00
#
_symmetry.space_group_name_H-M   'P 1'
#
loop_
_entity.id
_entity.type
_entity.pdbx_description
1 polymer ?
#
loop_
_entity_poly.entity_id
_entity_poly.type
_entity_poly.pdbx_seq_one_letter_code
_entity_poly.pdbx_strand_id
1 'polypeptide(L)'
;MLVKAGELRSPLVLRLRVVTCGPEDTDPEHFIMHDIEAFILAGGASRRMGTDKSQLLLGDVPLIQRIKNTLAGVAKRVAVVGPIDRDDPNVVPDVYPQWGALGGIHGALAACRSEWTIVVACDLPFVTSELVTQLVNLQNRHEAVVPIQPDGVPQPLCALYRVDPCLPRAVELIEAGYRRPLDLLEVVRTRWVGFSELSDLENSANFFVNINTPEDYYEATQMASAHKDLS
;
A
#
# COMPACT_ATOMS: atom_id res chain seq x y z
N MET A 1 11.82 -43.23 46.37
CA MET A 1 11.45 -41.81 46.45
C MET A 1 11.25 -41.35 45.03
N LEU A 2 9.98 -41.27 44.61
CA LEU A 2 9.58 -40.94 43.22
C LEU A 2 9.61 -39.43 43.04
N VAL A 3 10.31 -38.95 41.99
CA VAL A 3 10.22 -37.57 41.52
C VAL A 3 9.32 -37.56 40.28
N LYS A 4 8.24 -36.76 40.34
CA LYS A 4 7.23 -36.57 39.30
C LYS A 4 7.79 -35.86 38.09
N ALA A 5 7.46 -36.37 36.91
CA ALA A 5 7.66 -35.72 35.61
C ALA A 5 6.78 -34.46 35.49
N GLY A 6 7.41 -33.33 35.09
CA GLY A 6 6.73 -32.09 34.79
C GLY A 6 6.18 -32.11 33.37
N GLU A 7 4.95 -31.67 33.21
CA GLU A 7 4.19 -31.57 31.96
C GLU A 7 4.81 -30.56 30.99
N LEU A 8 5.13 -31.01 29.78
CA LEU A 8 5.43 -30.17 28.62
C LEU A 8 4.14 -29.52 28.14
N ARG A 9 4.09 -28.19 28.22
CA ARG A 9 3.03 -27.40 27.62
C ARG A 9 3.21 -27.41 26.09
N SER A 10 2.16 -27.86 25.41
CA SER A 10 2.05 -27.87 23.94
C SER A 10 2.13 -26.48 23.32
N PRO A 11 2.70 -26.34 22.13
CA PRO A 11 2.69 -25.07 21.38
C PRO A 11 1.28 -24.76 20.90
N LEU A 12 0.95 -23.48 20.96
CA LEU A 12 -0.31 -22.90 20.51
C LEU A 12 -0.47 -23.12 19.00
N VAL A 13 -1.31 -24.07 18.63
CA VAL A 13 -1.70 -24.30 17.23
C VAL A 13 -2.69 -23.22 16.85
N LEU A 14 -2.24 -22.30 15.99
CA LEU A 14 -3.10 -21.30 15.36
C LEU A 14 -4.12 -22.03 14.49
N ARG A 15 -5.35 -22.18 14.96
CA ARG A 15 -6.45 -22.77 14.18
C ARG A 15 -6.91 -21.73 13.16
N LEU A 16 -6.49 -21.90 11.92
CA LEU A 16 -7.17 -21.35 10.76
C LEU A 16 -8.63 -21.86 10.78
N ARG A 17 -9.58 -20.99 11.06
CA ARG A 17 -10.98 -21.27 10.83
C ARG A 17 -11.25 -21.23 9.33
N VAL A 18 -11.19 -22.38 8.69
CA VAL A 18 -11.79 -22.56 7.38
C VAL A 18 -13.30 -22.58 7.61
N VAL A 19 -13.97 -21.51 7.22
CA VAL A 19 -15.42 -21.47 7.11
C VAL A 19 -15.75 -22.15 5.78
N THR A 20 -16.15 -23.41 5.81
CA THR A 20 -16.71 -24.11 4.66
C THR A 20 -18.11 -23.59 4.46
N CYS A 21 -18.31 -22.73 3.46
CA CYS A 21 -19.64 -22.43 2.91
C CYS A 21 -20.04 -23.51 1.92
N GLY A 22 -21.32 -23.88 1.88
CA GLY A 22 -21.86 -24.94 1.03
C GLY A 22 -21.88 -24.57 -0.45
N PRO A 23 -22.23 -25.51 -1.36
CA PRO A 23 -22.02 -25.40 -2.80
C PRO A 23 -23.13 -24.62 -3.55
N GLU A 24 -23.47 -23.39 -3.13
CA GLU A 24 -24.46 -22.55 -3.83
C GLU A 24 -24.20 -21.05 -3.66
N ASP A 25 -22.95 -20.56 -3.81
CA ASP A 25 -22.71 -19.12 -4.04
C ASP A 25 -21.51 -18.99 -4.99
N THR A 26 -21.82 -18.94 -6.28
CA THR A 26 -20.88 -18.52 -7.32
C THR A 26 -20.83 -16.99 -7.34
N ASP A 27 -20.17 -16.38 -6.36
CA ASP A 27 -19.78 -14.97 -6.41
C ASP A 27 -18.29 -14.88 -6.70
N PRO A 28 -17.85 -14.28 -7.82
CA PRO A 28 -16.47 -14.41 -8.33
C PRO A 28 -15.43 -13.55 -7.65
N GLU A 29 -15.72 -12.86 -6.54
CA GLU A 29 -14.73 -12.01 -5.85
C GLU A 29 -14.63 -12.34 -4.35
N HIS A 30 -13.89 -13.39 -4.04
CA HIS A 30 -13.52 -13.67 -2.65
C HIS A 30 -12.39 -12.73 -2.22
N PHE A 31 -12.74 -11.49 -1.81
CA PHE A 31 -11.76 -10.55 -1.26
C PHE A 31 -11.17 -11.08 0.06
N ILE A 32 -9.88 -11.38 0.06
CA ILE A 32 -9.15 -11.77 1.27
C ILE A 32 -8.77 -10.49 2.02
N MET A 33 -9.51 -10.16 3.09
CA MET A 33 -9.18 -9.06 3.98
C MET A 33 -7.92 -9.40 4.80
N HIS A 34 -6.85 -8.64 4.61
CA HIS A 34 -5.62 -8.78 5.36
C HIS A 34 -5.61 -7.94 6.65
N ASP A 35 -4.79 -8.35 7.64
CA ASP A 35 -4.61 -7.60 8.88
C ASP A 35 -3.63 -6.43 8.69
N ILE A 36 -3.92 -5.57 7.72
CA ILE A 36 -3.17 -4.36 7.40
C ILE A 36 -4.09 -3.14 7.38
N GLU A 37 -3.50 -1.96 7.54
CA GLU A 37 -4.16 -0.70 7.18
C GLU A 37 -3.52 -0.12 5.93
N ALA A 38 -4.29 0.64 5.15
CA ALA A 38 -3.85 1.26 3.92
C ALA A 38 -3.85 2.78 4.03
N PHE A 39 -2.80 3.41 3.54
CA PHE A 39 -2.69 4.87 3.50
C PHE A 39 -2.35 5.34 2.10
N ILE A 40 -3.17 6.27 1.59
CA ILE A 40 -2.96 6.91 0.30
C ILE A 40 -2.26 8.24 0.55
N LEU A 41 -1.09 8.44 -0.04
CA LEU A 41 -0.39 9.71 0.05
C LEU A 41 -0.95 10.68 -0.99
N ALA A 42 -1.73 11.66 -0.53
CA ALA A 42 -2.29 12.73 -1.33
C ALA A 42 -1.60 14.06 -1.01
N GLY A 43 -0.31 14.13 -1.22
CA GLY A 43 0.50 15.33 -0.95
C GLY A 43 1.73 15.37 -1.84
N GLY A 44 2.35 16.53 -1.97
CA GLY A 44 3.53 16.74 -2.77
C GLY A 44 3.32 17.75 -3.88
N ALA A 45 4.21 17.80 -4.86
CA ALA A 45 4.26 18.82 -5.92
C ALA A 45 3.07 18.79 -6.93
N SER A 46 1.89 18.32 -6.51
CA SER A 46 0.64 18.28 -7.31
C SER A 46 0.21 19.62 -7.90
N ARG A 47 0.78 20.72 -7.41
CA ARG A 47 0.53 22.08 -7.91
C ARG A 47 1.06 22.36 -9.32
N ARG A 48 1.89 21.48 -9.89
CA ARG A 48 2.47 21.71 -11.25
C ARG A 48 1.44 21.63 -12.37
N MET A 49 0.31 20.96 -12.16
CA MET A 49 -0.79 20.88 -13.14
C MET A 49 -1.90 21.89 -12.90
N GLY A 50 -1.79 22.80 -11.90
CA GLY A 50 -2.82 23.80 -11.57
C GLY A 50 -4.11 23.23 -10.99
N THR A 51 -4.23 21.90 -10.89
CA THR A 51 -5.40 21.16 -10.38
C THR A 51 -4.93 20.13 -9.36
N ASP A 52 -5.73 19.90 -8.34
CA ASP A 52 -5.47 18.81 -7.38
C ASP A 52 -5.59 17.46 -8.10
N LYS A 53 -4.46 16.78 -8.27
CA LYS A 53 -4.41 15.49 -8.97
C LYS A 53 -5.35 14.45 -8.38
N SER A 54 -5.61 14.49 -7.08
CA SER A 54 -6.49 13.54 -6.41
C SER A 54 -7.93 13.60 -6.92
N GLN A 55 -8.32 14.75 -7.49
CA GLN A 55 -9.65 15.00 -8.05
C GLN A 55 -9.73 14.74 -9.56
N LEU A 56 -8.63 14.42 -10.23
CA LEU A 56 -8.68 14.05 -11.64
C LEU A 56 -9.51 12.79 -11.83
N LEU A 57 -10.38 12.79 -12.83
CA LEU A 57 -11.28 11.68 -13.14
C LEU A 57 -10.60 10.72 -14.12
N LEU A 58 -10.51 9.44 -13.77
CA LEU A 58 -10.15 8.40 -14.71
C LEU A 58 -11.43 7.62 -15.07
N GLY A 59 -11.96 7.89 -16.26
CA GLY A 59 -13.38 7.65 -16.57
C GLY A 59 -14.26 8.58 -15.73
N ASP A 60 -15.23 8.00 -15.02
CA ASP A 60 -16.17 8.76 -14.17
C ASP A 60 -15.78 8.76 -12.67
N VAL A 61 -14.60 8.23 -12.32
CA VAL A 61 -14.17 8.04 -10.93
C VAL A 61 -12.91 8.83 -10.63
N PRO A 62 -12.86 9.64 -9.54
CA PRO A 62 -11.65 10.31 -9.09
C PRO A 62 -10.51 9.31 -8.83
N LEU A 63 -9.27 9.68 -9.16
CA LEU A 63 -8.08 8.81 -8.95
C LEU A 63 -8.01 8.29 -7.51
N ILE A 64 -8.17 9.18 -6.55
CA ILE A 64 -8.12 8.80 -5.13
C ILE A 64 -9.24 7.81 -4.74
N GLN A 65 -10.44 7.98 -5.30
CA GLN A 65 -11.57 7.08 -5.01
C GLN A 65 -11.35 5.70 -5.63
N ARG A 66 -10.72 5.63 -6.80
CA ARG A 66 -10.35 4.37 -7.45
C ARG A 66 -9.39 3.58 -6.57
N ILE A 67 -8.32 4.23 -6.07
CA ILE A 67 -7.36 3.59 -5.16
C ILE A 67 -8.02 3.22 -3.83
N LYS A 68 -8.89 4.09 -3.26
CA LYS A 68 -9.66 3.77 -2.05
C LYS A 68 -10.49 2.50 -2.23
N ASN A 69 -11.20 2.36 -3.34
CA ASN A 69 -12.02 1.19 -3.61
C ASN A 69 -11.18 -0.10 -3.69
N THR A 70 -10.07 -0.06 -4.41
CA THR A 70 -9.13 -1.20 -4.50
C THR A 70 -8.60 -1.60 -3.12
N LEU A 71 -8.13 -0.64 -2.32
CA LEU A 71 -7.54 -0.92 -1.02
C LEU A 71 -8.57 -1.35 0.02
N ALA A 72 -9.83 -0.88 -0.09
CA ALA A 72 -10.91 -1.29 0.81
C ALA A 72 -11.26 -2.79 0.69
N GLY A 73 -10.94 -3.43 -0.44
CA GLY A 73 -11.13 -4.87 -0.63
C GLY A 73 -10.08 -5.72 0.11
N VAL A 74 -8.96 -5.16 0.53
CA VAL A 74 -7.82 -5.93 1.09
C VAL A 74 -7.32 -5.43 2.45
N ALA A 75 -7.66 -4.22 2.88
CA ALA A 75 -7.20 -3.61 4.11
C ALA A 75 -8.36 -3.29 5.07
N LYS A 76 -8.15 -3.48 6.36
CA LYS A 76 -9.15 -3.21 7.41
C LYS A 76 -9.58 -1.74 7.49
N ARG A 77 -8.72 -0.84 7.08
CA ARG A 77 -8.94 0.61 7.06
C ARG A 77 -8.19 1.23 5.91
N VAL A 78 -8.82 2.19 5.24
CA VAL A 78 -8.17 3.04 4.24
C VAL A 78 -8.25 4.48 4.71
N ALA A 79 -7.09 5.15 4.78
CA ALA A 79 -6.98 6.54 5.15
C ALA A 79 -6.14 7.32 4.13
N VAL A 80 -6.21 8.64 4.17
CA VAL A 80 -5.44 9.53 3.29
C VAL A 80 -4.49 10.37 4.13
N VAL A 81 -3.22 10.41 3.77
CA VAL A 81 -2.23 11.31 4.37
C VAL A 81 -2.07 12.53 3.46
N GLY A 82 -2.28 13.72 4.01
CA GLY A 82 -2.10 14.94 3.25
C GLY A 82 -2.81 16.15 3.84
N PRO A 83 -2.75 17.31 3.17
CA PRO A 83 -3.35 18.56 3.62
C PRO A 83 -4.86 18.63 3.37
N ILE A 84 -5.56 17.53 3.45
CA ILE A 84 -6.97 17.40 3.08
C ILE A 84 -7.87 17.77 4.26
N ASP A 85 -9.11 18.12 3.92
CA ASP A 85 -10.18 18.56 4.79
C ASP A 85 -10.16 17.88 6.16
N ARG A 86 -10.07 18.69 7.23
CA ARG A 86 -9.94 18.23 8.61
C ARG A 86 -11.21 17.57 9.14
N ASP A 87 -12.30 17.66 8.40
CA ASP A 87 -13.60 17.13 8.78
C ASP A 87 -13.80 15.67 8.33
N ASP A 88 -12.91 15.11 7.51
CA ASP A 88 -12.93 13.68 7.16
C ASP A 88 -12.14 12.86 8.22
N PRO A 89 -12.78 11.98 8.99
CA PRO A 89 -12.12 11.14 10.00
C PRO A 89 -11.09 10.16 9.41
N ASN A 90 -11.08 9.98 8.09
CA ASN A 90 -10.12 9.14 7.37
C ASN A 90 -8.93 9.93 6.82
N VAL A 91 -8.83 11.23 7.14
CA VAL A 91 -7.68 12.05 6.79
C VAL A 91 -6.70 12.10 7.95
N VAL A 92 -5.46 11.78 7.65
CA VAL A 92 -4.33 11.84 8.57
C VAL A 92 -3.48 13.05 8.21
N PRO A 93 -3.19 13.96 9.17
CA PRO A 93 -2.32 15.08 8.89
C PRO A 93 -0.89 14.62 8.60
N ASP A 94 -0.28 15.18 7.56
CA ASP A 94 1.17 15.07 7.35
C ASP A 94 1.88 15.94 8.41
N VAL A 95 2.55 15.30 9.36
CA VAL A 95 3.27 15.97 10.45
C VAL A 95 4.51 16.68 9.92
N TYR A 96 5.08 16.20 8.82
CA TYR A 96 6.27 16.73 8.18
C TYR A 96 6.01 17.12 6.71
N PRO A 97 5.12 18.09 6.42
CA PRO A 97 4.63 18.36 5.05
C PRO A 97 5.71 18.82 4.09
N GLN A 98 6.86 19.27 4.59
CA GLN A 98 8.00 19.70 3.76
C GLN A 98 9.03 18.58 3.52
N TRP A 99 8.84 17.41 4.12
CA TRP A 99 9.72 16.24 3.96
C TRP A 99 9.32 15.31 2.82
N GLY A 100 8.40 15.76 1.97
CA GLY A 100 8.00 15.01 0.77
C GLY A 100 7.45 13.63 1.09
N ALA A 101 7.84 12.64 0.29
CA ALA A 101 7.28 11.29 0.42
C ALA A 101 7.69 10.58 1.73
N LEU A 102 8.87 10.85 2.29
CA LEU A 102 9.27 10.27 3.58
C LEU A 102 8.40 10.81 4.74
N GLY A 103 8.06 12.12 4.71
CA GLY A 103 7.10 12.71 5.65
C GLY A 103 5.73 12.06 5.57
N GLY A 104 5.23 11.82 4.36
CA GLY A 104 3.97 11.12 4.13
C GLY A 104 3.99 9.67 4.65
N ILE A 105 5.09 8.92 4.41
CA ILE A 105 5.27 7.56 4.97
C ILE A 105 5.29 7.62 6.49
N HIS A 106 6.00 8.56 7.10
CA HIS A 106 5.98 8.76 8.55
C HIS A 106 4.55 8.99 9.06
N GLY A 107 3.76 9.87 8.41
CA GLY A 107 2.38 10.13 8.78
C GLY A 107 1.51 8.87 8.73
N ALA A 108 1.69 8.03 7.71
CA ALA A 108 1.02 6.74 7.58
C ALA A 108 1.40 5.78 8.72
N LEU A 109 2.71 5.63 8.99
CA LEU A 109 3.22 4.77 10.07
C LEU A 109 2.72 5.21 11.45
N ALA A 110 2.75 6.51 11.73
CA ALA A 110 2.31 7.07 13.02
C ALA A 110 0.80 6.92 13.27
N ALA A 111 -0.01 6.88 12.21
CA ALA A 111 -1.46 6.75 12.30
C ALA A 111 -1.95 5.30 12.19
N CYS A 112 -1.09 4.37 11.78
CA CYS A 112 -1.43 2.97 11.64
C CYS A 112 -1.58 2.30 13.00
N ARG A 113 -2.62 1.44 13.13
CA ARG A 113 -2.91 0.66 14.35
C ARG A 113 -2.67 -0.83 14.16
N SER A 114 -2.47 -1.27 12.92
CA SER A 114 -2.07 -2.64 12.59
C SER A 114 -0.54 -2.77 12.65
N GLU A 115 -0.04 -3.99 12.66
CA GLU A 115 1.41 -4.25 12.62
C GLU A 115 2.03 -3.81 11.30
N TRP A 116 1.26 -3.89 10.21
CA TRP A 116 1.69 -3.55 8.87
C TRP A 116 0.78 -2.52 8.21
N THR A 117 1.38 -1.70 7.38
CA THR A 117 0.66 -0.76 6.51
C THR A 117 1.11 -0.89 5.06
N ILE A 118 0.15 -0.78 4.13
CA ILE A 118 0.43 -0.50 2.73
C ILE A 118 0.36 1.00 2.50
N VAL A 119 1.39 1.56 1.88
CA VAL A 119 1.41 2.97 1.46
C VAL A 119 1.33 3.03 -0.05
N VAL A 120 0.36 3.78 -0.58
CA VAL A 120 0.16 3.95 -2.03
C VAL A 120 0.09 5.44 -2.36
N ALA A 121 0.80 5.89 -3.39
CA ALA A 121 0.68 7.25 -3.89
C ALA A 121 -0.62 7.45 -4.68
N CYS A 122 -1.23 8.63 -4.58
CA CYS A 122 -2.49 8.93 -5.26
C CYS A 122 -2.38 9.02 -6.79
N ASP A 123 -1.18 9.00 -7.35
CA ASP A 123 -0.89 9.01 -8.78
C ASP A 123 -0.65 7.63 -9.38
N LEU A 124 -0.92 6.54 -8.63
CA LEU A 124 -0.83 5.14 -9.05
C LEU A 124 -2.24 4.50 -9.20
N PRO A 125 -3.05 4.90 -10.18
CA PRO A 125 -4.47 4.51 -10.25
C PRO A 125 -4.70 3.06 -10.68
N PHE A 126 -3.68 2.34 -11.10
CA PHE A 126 -3.78 0.96 -11.60
C PHE A 126 -3.24 -0.09 -10.60
N VAL A 127 -2.98 0.30 -9.36
CA VAL A 127 -2.72 -0.65 -8.28
C VAL A 127 -3.92 -1.56 -8.10
N THR A 128 -3.69 -2.89 -7.97
CA THR A 128 -4.75 -3.89 -7.81
C THR A 128 -4.70 -4.56 -6.44
N SER A 129 -5.81 -5.18 -6.05
CA SER A 129 -5.91 -5.98 -4.83
C SER A 129 -4.98 -7.19 -4.84
N GLU A 130 -4.77 -7.80 -6.01
CA GLU A 130 -3.87 -8.94 -6.20
C GLU A 130 -2.42 -8.54 -5.94
N LEU A 131 -1.98 -7.37 -6.44
CA LEU A 131 -0.65 -6.84 -6.14
C LEU A 131 -0.45 -6.68 -4.62
N VAL A 132 -1.40 -6.04 -3.94
CA VAL A 132 -1.31 -5.83 -2.49
C VAL A 132 -1.27 -7.19 -1.76
N THR A 133 -2.13 -8.12 -2.14
CA THR A 133 -2.16 -9.49 -1.60
C THR A 133 -0.82 -10.20 -1.79
N GLN A 134 -0.23 -10.10 -2.98
CA GLN A 134 1.08 -10.69 -3.26
C GLN A 134 2.18 -10.09 -2.37
N LEU A 135 2.19 -8.77 -2.20
CA LEU A 135 3.16 -8.12 -1.30
C LEU A 135 2.98 -8.57 0.15
N VAL A 136 1.73 -8.71 0.63
CA VAL A 136 1.42 -9.22 1.98
C VAL A 136 1.95 -10.64 2.17
N ASN A 137 1.81 -11.51 1.19
CA ASN A 137 2.31 -12.88 1.26
C ASN A 137 3.85 -12.97 1.34
N LEU A 138 4.55 -11.90 0.98
CA LEU A 138 6.02 -11.81 0.99
C LEU A 138 6.60 -11.15 2.26
N GLN A 139 5.79 -10.79 3.24
CA GLN A 139 6.21 -10.11 4.48
C GLN A 139 7.29 -10.89 5.26
N ASN A 140 7.03 -12.14 5.60
CA ASN A 140 7.92 -13.04 6.35
C ASN A 140 8.73 -12.33 7.46
N ARG A 141 10.09 -12.40 7.39
CA ARG A 141 11.02 -11.80 8.37
C ARG A 141 11.47 -10.39 8.00
N HIS A 142 10.85 -9.77 6.99
CA HIS A 142 11.22 -8.45 6.52
C HIS A 142 10.51 -7.35 7.33
N GLU A 143 10.96 -6.12 7.15
CA GLU A 143 10.43 -4.91 7.79
C GLU A 143 9.78 -3.99 6.77
N ALA A 144 10.15 -4.15 5.50
CA ALA A 144 9.46 -3.57 4.35
C ALA A 144 9.41 -4.56 3.19
N VAL A 145 8.38 -4.44 2.33
CA VAL A 145 8.24 -5.22 1.08
C VAL A 145 7.97 -4.24 -0.05
N VAL A 146 8.90 -4.14 -0.99
CA VAL A 146 8.94 -3.09 -2.01
C VAL A 146 9.05 -3.70 -3.39
N PRO A 147 8.09 -3.47 -4.28
CA PRO A 147 8.18 -3.91 -5.66
C PRO A 147 9.19 -3.09 -6.45
N ILE A 148 9.81 -3.75 -7.42
CA ILE A 148 10.71 -3.15 -8.41
C ILE A 148 10.01 -3.17 -9.75
N GLN A 149 9.97 -2.02 -10.43
CA GLN A 149 9.39 -1.84 -11.75
C GLN A 149 10.17 -2.62 -12.83
N PRO A 150 9.61 -2.81 -14.03
CA PRO A 150 10.31 -3.49 -15.13
C PRO A 150 11.66 -2.87 -15.51
N ASP A 151 11.81 -1.56 -15.32
CA ASP A 151 13.03 -0.80 -15.57
C ASP A 151 14.07 -0.87 -14.41
N GLY A 152 13.77 -1.63 -13.35
CA GLY A 152 14.63 -1.80 -12.18
C GLY A 152 14.47 -0.72 -11.10
N VAL A 153 13.55 0.24 -11.26
CA VAL A 153 13.32 1.30 -10.28
C VAL A 153 12.41 0.80 -9.15
N PRO A 154 12.83 0.92 -7.86
CA PRO A 154 11.97 0.59 -6.73
C PRO A 154 10.76 1.51 -6.63
N GLN A 155 9.63 0.97 -6.14
CA GLN A 155 8.39 1.70 -5.97
C GLN A 155 8.00 1.82 -4.47
N PRO A 156 8.67 2.69 -3.71
CA PRO A 156 8.45 2.85 -2.27
C PRO A 156 7.07 3.42 -1.92
N LEU A 157 6.37 4.01 -2.90
CA LEU A 157 5.02 4.54 -2.75
C LEU A 157 3.94 3.59 -3.32
N CYS A 158 4.26 2.31 -3.38
CA CYS A 158 3.35 1.18 -3.52
C CYS A 158 3.97 0.01 -2.76
N ALA A 159 4.16 0.15 -1.43
CA ALA A 159 4.98 -0.76 -0.65
C ALA A 159 4.40 -0.99 0.75
N LEU A 160 4.70 -2.16 1.33
CA LEU A 160 4.37 -2.50 2.70
C LEU A 160 5.48 -2.10 3.65
N TYR A 161 5.09 -1.62 4.82
CA TYR A 161 5.98 -1.23 5.91
C TYR A 161 5.48 -1.81 7.23
N ARG A 162 6.37 -2.44 7.98
CA ARG A 162 6.10 -2.85 9.35
C ARG A 162 6.25 -1.63 10.27
N VAL A 163 5.24 -1.37 11.09
CA VAL A 163 5.14 -0.10 11.83
C VAL A 163 6.26 0.04 12.85
N ASP A 164 6.41 -0.93 13.75
CA ASP A 164 7.35 -0.85 14.88
C ASP A 164 8.81 -0.56 14.48
N PRO A 165 9.42 -1.26 13.51
CA PRO A 165 10.79 -0.98 13.10
C PRO A 165 10.92 0.25 12.20
N CYS A 166 9.92 0.54 11.33
CA CYS A 166 10.03 1.61 10.34
C CYS A 166 9.76 3.00 10.92
N LEU A 167 8.81 3.13 11.86
CA LEU A 167 8.44 4.43 12.42
C LEU A 167 9.61 5.14 13.12
N PRO A 168 10.34 4.53 14.09
CA PRO A 168 11.47 5.21 14.72
C PRO A 168 12.59 5.54 13.73
N ARG A 169 12.85 4.68 12.73
CA ARG A 169 13.85 4.95 11.70
C ARG A 169 13.46 6.11 10.78
N ALA A 170 12.17 6.23 10.44
CA ALA A 170 11.68 7.37 9.68
C ALA A 170 11.87 8.69 10.46
N VAL A 171 11.62 8.70 11.77
CA VAL A 171 11.86 9.86 12.63
C VAL A 171 13.35 10.23 12.65
N GLU A 172 14.25 9.26 12.94
CA GLU A 172 15.69 9.47 12.96
C GLU A 172 16.22 10.09 11.65
N LEU A 173 15.74 9.56 10.51
CA LEU A 173 16.13 10.05 9.17
C LEU A 173 15.62 11.47 8.91
N ILE A 174 14.36 11.77 9.26
CA ILE A 174 13.77 13.10 9.11
C ILE A 174 14.55 14.13 9.95
N GLU A 175 14.85 13.80 11.21
CA GLU A 175 15.65 14.67 12.10
C GLU A 175 17.08 14.88 11.59
N ALA A 176 17.65 13.90 10.91
CA ALA A 176 18.94 13.99 10.23
C ALA A 176 18.87 14.72 8.87
N GLY A 177 17.69 15.15 8.41
CA GLY A 177 17.50 15.93 7.18
C GLY A 177 17.28 15.12 5.91
N TYR A 178 17.14 13.79 6.01
CA TYR A 178 16.82 12.92 4.88
C TYR A 178 15.37 13.10 4.43
N ARG A 179 15.09 12.93 3.12
CA ARG A 179 13.77 13.16 2.53
C ARG A 179 13.31 12.04 1.61
N ARG A 180 14.21 11.15 1.20
CA ARG A 180 13.90 10.10 0.23
C ARG A 180 13.40 8.85 0.96
N PRO A 181 12.30 8.24 0.50
CA PRO A 181 11.83 6.94 1.02
C PRO A 181 12.90 5.84 0.93
N LEU A 182 13.77 5.89 -0.07
CA LEU A 182 14.85 4.92 -0.23
C LEU A 182 15.82 4.92 0.95
N ASP A 183 16.06 6.08 1.57
CA ASP A 183 16.94 6.18 2.74
C ASP A 183 16.39 5.34 3.91
N LEU A 184 15.05 5.26 4.07
CA LEU A 184 14.40 4.37 5.05
C LEU A 184 14.59 2.90 4.67
N LEU A 185 14.40 2.56 3.40
CA LEU A 185 14.48 1.18 2.91
C LEU A 185 15.91 0.61 2.96
N GLU A 186 16.93 1.45 2.97
CA GLU A 186 18.33 1.07 3.14
C GLU A 186 18.69 0.72 4.59
N VAL A 187 17.97 1.24 5.58
CA VAL A 187 18.27 1.04 7.01
C VAL A 187 17.36 0.01 7.69
N VAL A 188 16.34 -0.50 7.00
CA VAL A 188 15.46 -1.56 7.46
C VAL A 188 15.64 -2.82 6.61
N ARG A 189 15.20 -3.99 7.12
CA ARG A 189 15.27 -5.26 6.36
C ARG A 189 14.23 -5.29 5.27
N THR A 190 14.58 -4.79 4.09
CA THR A 190 13.71 -4.68 2.93
C THR A 190 13.73 -5.93 2.07
N ARG A 191 12.53 -6.46 1.73
CA ARG A 191 12.30 -7.43 0.66
C ARG A 191 12.09 -6.67 -0.64
N TRP A 192 13.05 -6.73 -1.50
CA TRP A 192 12.93 -6.22 -2.87
C TRP A 192 12.25 -7.29 -3.73
N VAL A 193 11.06 -6.98 -4.27
CA VAL A 193 10.25 -7.90 -5.08
C VAL A 193 10.49 -7.57 -6.55
N GLY A 194 11.22 -8.43 -7.24
CA GLY A 194 11.51 -8.25 -8.66
C GLY A 194 10.23 -8.30 -9.51
N PHE A 195 10.19 -7.56 -10.62
CA PHE A 195 9.01 -7.53 -11.48
C PHE A 195 8.63 -8.94 -12.00
N SER A 196 9.58 -9.83 -12.19
CA SER A 196 9.31 -11.22 -12.58
C SER A 196 8.49 -12.01 -11.58
N GLU A 197 8.42 -11.58 -10.31
CA GLU A 197 7.58 -12.20 -9.27
C GLU A 197 6.13 -11.64 -9.29
N LEU A 198 5.89 -10.61 -10.08
CA LEU A 198 4.62 -9.90 -10.21
C LEU A 198 4.04 -10.01 -11.64
N SER A 199 4.85 -10.45 -12.61
CA SER A 199 4.50 -10.45 -14.05
C SER A 199 3.29 -11.30 -14.40
N ASP A 200 3.02 -12.34 -13.61
CA ASP A 200 1.89 -13.25 -13.82
C ASP A 200 0.56 -12.71 -13.27
N LEU A 201 0.60 -11.61 -12.50
CA LEU A 201 -0.59 -10.95 -12.02
C LEU A 201 -1.29 -10.19 -13.15
N GLU A 202 -2.61 -10.22 -13.14
CA GLU A 202 -3.41 -9.49 -14.12
C GLU A 202 -3.09 -7.99 -14.08
N ASN A 203 -2.97 -7.36 -15.24
CA ASN A 203 -2.62 -5.95 -15.39
C ASN A 203 -1.24 -5.54 -14.82
N SER A 204 -0.34 -6.46 -14.56
CA SER A 204 0.99 -6.19 -13.98
C SER A 204 1.78 -5.11 -14.73
N ALA A 205 1.66 -5.03 -16.04
CA ALA A 205 2.32 -4.01 -16.86
C ALA A 205 1.93 -2.56 -16.49
N ASN A 206 0.77 -2.37 -15.86
CA ASN A 206 0.20 -1.06 -15.56
C ASN A 206 0.33 -0.66 -14.08
N PHE A 207 0.72 -1.57 -13.17
CA PHE A 207 0.72 -1.31 -11.71
C PHE A 207 1.41 -0.01 -11.31
N PHE A 208 2.48 0.35 -12.01
CA PHE A 208 3.34 1.48 -11.64
C PHE A 208 3.26 2.66 -12.62
N VAL A 209 2.22 2.68 -13.45
CA VAL A 209 1.95 3.84 -14.32
C VAL A 209 1.57 5.03 -13.44
N ASN A 210 2.42 6.07 -13.45
CA ASN A 210 2.24 7.30 -12.71
C ASN A 210 1.56 8.36 -13.57
N ILE A 211 0.63 9.10 -12.99
CA ILE A 211 0.02 10.27 -13.65
C ILE A 211 0.69 11.54 -13.12
N ASN A 212 1.71 12.05 -13.81
CA ASN A 212 2.46 13.25 -13.43
C ASN A 212 2.23 14.45 -14.36
N THR A 213 1.96 14.19 -15.63
CA THR A 213 1.78 15.18 -16.69
C THR A 213 0.39 15.04 -17.33
N PRO A 214 -0.07 16.03 -18.12
CA PRO A 214 -1.28 15.89 -18.94
C PRO A 214 -1.19 14.74 -19.94
N GLU A 215 0.00 14.46 -20.45
CA GLU A 215 0.28 13.36 -21.37
C GLU A 215 0.06 12.01 -20.68
N ASP A 216 0.64 11.83 -19.45
CA ASP A 216 0.42 10.62 -18.65
C ASP A 216 -1.08 10.40 -18.37
N TYR A 217 -1.80 11.49 -18.08
CA TYR A 217 -3.24 11.43 -17.84
C TYR A 217 -4.02 10.99 -19.08
N TYR A 218 -3.66 11.51 -20.25
CA TYR A 218 -4.27 11.09 -21.50
C TYR A 218 -4.04 9.59 -21.76
N GLU A 219 -2.80 9.10 -21.61
CA GLU A 219 -2.46 7.69 -21.77
C GLU A 219 -3.23 6.80 -20.79
N ALA A 220 -3.28 7.19 -19.52
CA ALA A 220 -4.03 6.48 -18.50
C ALA A 220 -5.55 6.41 -18.84
N THR A 221 -6.10 7.46 -19.42
CA THR A 221 -7.51 7.48 -19.86
C THR A 221 -7.76 6.47 -20.98
N GLN A 222 -6.84 6.34 -21.94
CA GLN A 222 -6.95 5.33 -22.99
C GLN A 222 -6.87 3.90 -22.42
N MET A 223 -5.94 3.66 -21.49
CA MET A 223 -5.81 2.37 -20.81
C MET A 223 -7.08 1.97 -20.05
N ALA A 224 -7.67 2.91 -19.32
CA ALA A 224 -8.90 2.67 -18.55
C ALA A 224 -10.12 2.39 -19.45
N SER A 225 -10.18 3.00 -20.63
CA SER A 225 -11.26 2.77 -21.59
C SER A 225 -11.17 1.39 -22.24
N ALA A 226 -9.97 0.93 -22.57
CA ALA A 226 -9.75 -0.39 -23.16
C ALA A 226 -10.17 -1.54 -22.22
N HIS A 227 -10.13 -1.35 -20.90
CA HIS A 227 -10.59 -2.36 -19.92
C HIS A 227 -12.12 -2.42 -19.80
N LYS A 228 -12.85 -1.34 -20.08
CA LYS A 228 -14.32 -1.35 -20.08
C LYS A 228 -14.93 -2.16 -21.24
N ASP A 229 -14.23 -2.25 -22.35
CA ASP A 229 -14.72 -2.96 -23.56
C ASP A 229 -14.46 -4.47 -23.49
N LEU A 230 -13.74 -4.96 -22.47
CA LEU A 230 -13.40 -6.37 -22.27
C LEU A 230 -14.15 -7.02 -21.09
N SER A 231 -14.97 -6.27 -20.37
CA SER A 231 -15.79 -6.71 -19.21
C SER A 231 -17.26 -6.77 -19.59
#